data_d5956dee2a82fd62767a361766144095
#
_entry.id   d5956dee2a82fd62767a361766144095
#
_cell.length_a   1.000
_cell.length_b   1.000
_cell.length_c   1.000
_cell.angle_alpha   90.00
_cell.angle_beta   90.00
_cell.angle_gamma   90.00
#
_symmetry.space_group_name_H-M   'P 1'
#
loop_
_entity.id
_entity.type
_entity.pdbx_description
1 polymer ?
#
loop_
_entity_poly.entity_id
_entity_poly.type
_entity_poly.pdbx_seq_one_letter_code
_entity_poly.pdbx_strand_id
1 'polypeptide(L)'
;LSVSLGMALSAVSFAATDTSAASSTDENNADETTDGGEFTWVYDAYGLLNDEQYTELEDELAEIYDEYKYDVVLAISPDIGEEHDYRQYVATFMQTNEIGYGDTHEGMCIFHQPDARNITIVFRGETQDDFTESIQEEMLDKCKERLKADDPFGGYQSLIRDLKRGLSRISEGKKIRPMDIDDGTVASRFFTDLLMAFVIMAIPTALMTWYQVRKMKTRVQQSNADQY
;
A
#
# COMPACT_ATOMS: atom_id res chain seq x y z
N LEU A 1 6.53 46.01 14.61
CA LEU A 1 5.23 45.64 14.04
C LEU A 1 5.24 44.12 13.84
N SER A 2 4.75 43.40 14.86
CA SER A 2 4.57 41.94 14.83
C SER A 2 3.21 41.65 14.24
N VAL A 3 3.19 41.00 13.10
CA VAL A 3 1.95 40.45 12.51
C VAL A 3 1.84 39.00 12.99
N SER A 4 0.97 38.81 13.96
CA SER A 4 0.55 37.50 14.44
C SER A 4 -0.45 36.95 13.42
N LEU A 5 -0.02 36.01 12.59
CA LEU A 5 -0.86 35.23 11.69
C LEU A 5 -1.47 34.07 12.48
N GLY A 6 -2.68 34.28 12.98
CA GLY A 6 -3.45 33.21 13.61
C GLY A 6 -3.94 32.23 12.56
N MET A 7 -3.33 31.06 12.49
CA MET A 7 -3.89 29.93 11.77
C MET A 7 -5.03 29.34 12.62
N ALA A 8 -6.25 29.53 12.17
CA ALA A 8 -7.38 28.77 12.67
C ALA A 8 -7.32 27.35 12.08
N LEU A 9 -6.77 26.42 12.86
CA LEU A 9 -6.92 24.98 12.54
C LEU A 9 -8.39 24.63 12.78
N SER A 10 -9.13 24.47 11.70
CA SER A 10 -10.46 23.86 11.78
C SER A 10 -10.22 22.38 12.10
N ALA A 11 -10.57 21.98 13.31
CA ALA A 11 -10.69 20.57 13.67
C ALA A 11 -11.75 19.96 12.72
N VAL A 12 -11.33 19.09 11.82
CA VAL A 12 -12.23 18.30 11.01
C VAL A 12 -12.76 17.20 11.92
N SER A 13 -13.89 17.48 12.53
CA SER A 13 -14.67 16.49 13.26
C SER A 13 -15.36 15.62 12.21
N PHE A 14 -14.92 14.37 12.07
CA PHE A 14 -15.62 13.39 11.26
C PHE A 14 -16.91 12.99 11.97
N ALA A 15 -18.04 13.59 11.58
CA ALA A 15 -19.35 13.16 12.02
C ALA A 15 -19.79 11.98 11.16
N ALA A 16 -19.98 10.84 11.79
CA ALA A 16 -20.67 9.70 11.18
C ALA A 16 -22.08 10.11 10.78
N THR A 17 -22.43 9.95 9.50
CA THR A 17 -23.77 10.23 8.99
C THR A 17 -24.61 8.96 9.13
N ASP A 18 -25.33 8.85 10.22
CA ASP A 18 -26.38 7.84 10.39
C ASP A 18 -27.58 8.23 9.53
N THR A 19 -27.90 7.39 8.54
CA THR A 19 -29.16 7.47 7.79
C THR A 19 -30.13 6.40 8.31
N SER A 20 -30.94 6.73 9.30
CA SER A 20 -32.15 5.98 9.57
C SER A 20 -33.32 6.93 9.79
N ALA A 21 -34.35 6.73 9.01
CA ALA A 21 -35.59 7.51 9.02
C ALA A 21 -36.58 7.01 10.07
N ALA A 22 -37.27 8.00 10.64
CA ALA A 22 -38.67 8.00 11.15
C ALA A 22 -38.93 7.91 12.64
N SER A 23 -39.44 9.04 13.12
CA SER A 23 -40.66 9.23 13.93
C SER A 23 -40.63 9.26 15.46
N SER A 24 -41.00 10.44 15.90
CA SER A 24 -41.85 10.82 17.07
C SER A 24 -41.21 11.05 18.45
N THR A 25 -41.21 12.34 18.80
CA THR A 25 -41.66 12.98 20.09
C THR A 25 -41.33 12.28 21.43
N ASP A 26 -40.45 12.87 22.23
CA ASP A 26 -40.75 13.57 23.46
C ASP A 26 -39.50 14.05 24.23
N GLU A 27 -39.71 15.07 25.00
CA GLU A 27 -38.88 15.95 25.78
C GLU A 27 -37.81 15.34 26.72
N ASN A 28 -36.71 16.11 26.86
CA ASN A 28 -35.89 16.28 28.06
C ASN A 28 -35.12 15.06 28.60
N ASN A 29 -33.87 14.98 28.27
CA ASN A 29 -32.82 14.87 29.30
C ASN A 29 -31.47 15.35 28.76
N ALA A 30 -30.92 16.38 29.38
CA ALA A 30 -29.52 16.74 29.18
C ALA A 30 -28.69 15.69 29.92
N ASP A 31 -28.26 14.68 29.23
CA ASP A 31 -27.19 13.81 29.67
C ASP A 31 -26.00 14.09 28.75
N GLU A 32 -24.99 14.76 29.31
CA GLU A 32 -23.66 14.85 28.69
C GLU A 32 -23.08 13.44 28.69
N THR A 33 -23.49 12.61 27.73
CA THR A 33 -22.70 11.46 27.34
C THR A 33 -21.50 12.01 26.58
N THR A 34 -20.39 12.14 27.28
CA THR A 34 -19.07 12.08 26.67
C THR A 34 -19.04 10.76 25.91
N ASP A 35 -19.44 10.82 24.64
CA ASP A 35 -19.21 9.74 23.70
C ASP A 35 -17.69 9.66 23.56
N GLY A 36 -17.10 8.77 24.32
CA GLY A 36 -15.74 8.30 24.08
C GLY A 36 -15.80 7.55 22.78
N GLY A 37 -15.63 8.26 21.69
CA GLY A 37 -15.62 7.68 20.36
C GLY A 37 -14.73 6.45 20.37
N GLU A 38 -15.31 5.30 20.02
CA GLU A 38 -14.59 4.05 19.89
C GLU A 38 -13.42 4.32 18.97
N PHE A 39 -12.21 4.07 19.47
CA PHE A 39 -10.99 4.29 18.66
C PHE A 39 -11.04 3.34 17.47
N THR A 40 -10.97 3.88 16.26
CA THR A 40 -10.94 3.10 15.01
C THR A 40 -9.62 3.32 14.32
N TRP A 41 -9.06 2.28 13.73
CA TRP A 41 -7.82 2.35 12.93
C TRP A 41 -8.10 2.69 11.46
N VAL A 42 -9.35 2.47 10.99
CA VAL A 42 -9.75 2.73 9.59
C VAL A 42 -10.70 3.92 9.53
N TYR A 43 -10.30 4.95 8.80
CA TYR A 43 -11.10 6.13 8.51
C TYR A 43 -11.40 6.17 7.01
N ASP A 44 -12.55 5.66 6.60
CA ASP A 44 -12.99 5.68 5.20
C ASP A 44 -14.07 6.74 4.97
N ALA A 45 -13.65 8.00 4.86
CA ALA A 45 -14.57 9.10 4.53
C ALA A 45 -15.03 9.08 3.05
N TYR A 46 -14.43 8.22 2.24
CA TYR A 46 -14.72 8.11 0.81
C TYR A 46 -15.72 6.98 0.49
N GLY A 47 -15.85 5.98 1.38
CA GLY A 47 -16.74 4.84 1.18
C GLY A 47 -16.23 3.85 0.15
N LEU A 48 -14.91 3.64 0.08
CA LEU A 48 -14.28 2.68 -0.84
C LEU A 48 -14.40 1.24 -0.35
N LEU A 49 -14.54 1.04 0.95
CA LEU A 49 -14.58 -0.27 1.57
C LEU A 49 -16.04 -0.68 1.83
N ASN A 50 -16.37 -1.93 1.61
CA ASN A 50 -17.61 -2.49 2.13
C ASN A 50 -17.43 -2.91 3.60
N ASP A 51 -18.54 -3.21 4.28
CA ASP A 51 -18.55 -3.52 5.72
C ASP A 51 -17.64 -4.71 6.11
N GLU A 52 -17.56 -5.74 5.25
CA GLU A 52 -16.70 -6.90 5.46
C GLU A 52 -15.22 -6.53 5.35
N GLN A 53 -14.84 -5.78 4.31
CA GLN A 53 -13.49 -5.30 4.09
C GLN A 53 -13.03 -4.33 5.18
N TYR A 54 -13.95 -3.45 5.63
CA TYR A 54 -13.70 -2.53 6.73
C TYR A 54 -13.37 -3.30 8.02
N THR A 55 -14.23 -4.27 8.38
CA THR A 55 -14.04 -5.08 9.58
C THR A 55 -12.76 -5.91 9.52
N GLU A 56 -12.45 -6.51 8.36
CA GLU A 56 -11.22 -7.29 8.17
C GLU A 56 -9.96 -6.43 8.37
N LEU A 57 -9.95 -5.19 7.85
CA LEU A 57 -8.82 -4.28 8.04
C LEU A 57 -8.70 -3.81 9.49
N GLU A 58 -9.82 -3.50 10.17
CA GLU A 58 -9.80 -3.17 11.60
C GLU A 58 -9.21 -4.30 12.43
N ASP A 59 -9.61 -5.54 12.19
CA ASP A 59 -9.10 -6.72 12.88
C ASP A 59 -7.59 -6.92 12.62
N GLU A 60 -7.12 -6.75 11.35
CA GLU A 60 -5.70 -6.85 11.01
C GLU A 60 -4.86 -5.76 11.68
N LEU A 61 -5.37 -4.54 11.78
CA LEU A 61 -4.68 -3.41 12.42
C LEU A 61 -4.66 -3.55 13.94
N ALA A 62 -5.76 -4.02 14.54
CA ALA A 62 -5.81 -4.36 15.95
C ALA A 62 -4.80 -5.47 16.32
N GLU A 63 -4.64 -6.50 15.47
CA GLU A 63 -3.64 -7.54 15.67
C GLU A 63 -2.20 -6.97 15.67
N ILE A 64 -1.90 -6.03 14.76
CA ILE A 64 -0.58 -5.37 14.72
C ILE A 64 -0.35 -4.57 16.01
N TYR A 65 -1.36 -3.83 16.47
CA TYR A 65 -1.28 -3.05 17.69
C TYR A 65 -0.98 -3.95 18.91
N ASP A 66 -1.65 -5.09 18.99
CA ASP A 66 -1.50 -6.02 20.11
C ASP A 66 -0.20 -6.82 20.05
N GLU A 67 0.20 -7.30 18.87
CA GLU A 67 1.37 -8.17 18.71
C GLU A 67 2.69 -7.38 18.73
N TYR A 68 2.75 -6.29 17.96
CA TYR A 68 4.01 -5.55 17.74
C TYR A 68 4.11 -4.27 18.59
N LYS A 69 3.03 -3.89 19.30
CA LYS A 69 2.96 -2.61 20.01
C LYS A 69 3.23 -1.45 19.05
N TYR A 70 2.56 -1.49 17.92
CA TYR A 70 2.74 -0.59 16.80
C TYR A 70 1.38 -0.12 16.30
N ASP A 71 1.16 1.20 16.25
CA ASP A 71 -0.12 1.78 15.90
C ASP A 71 -0.18 2.10 14.40
N VAL A 72 -1.16 1.57 13.69
CA VAL A 72 -1.32 1.77 12.25
C VAL A 72 -2.69 2.33 11.96
N VAL A 73 -2.73 3.45 11.29
CA VAL A 73 -3.98 4.10 10.87
C VAL A 73 -4.07 4.13 9.35
N LEU A 74 -5.20 3.68 8.82
CA LEU A 74 -5.59 3.85 7.42
C LEU A 74 -6.60 5.00 7.31
N ALA A 75 -6.23 6.06 6.62
CA ALA A 75 -7.10 7.20 6.36
C ALA A 75 -7.36 7.34 4.86
N ILE A 76 -8.61 7.14 4.44
CA ILE A 76 -9.08 7.34 3.08
C ILE A 76 -9.91 8.63 3.05
N SER A 77 -9.39 9.67 2.42
CA SER A 77 -9.91 11.02 2.51
C SER A 77 -10.11 11.64 1.13
N PRO A 78 -11.05 12.57 0.98
CA PRO A 78 -11.11 13.44 -0.19
C PRO A 78 -9.79 14.21 -0.40
N ASP A 79 -9.61 14.75 -1.60
CA ASP A 79 -8.44 15.57 -1.93
C ASP A 79 -8.33 16.80 -1.01
N ILE A 80 -7.15 16.99 -0.42
CA ILE A 80 -6.84 18.17 0.42
C ILE A 80 -6.25 19.32 -0.37
N GLY A 81 -6.15 19.21 -1.70
CA GLY A 81 -5.61 20.19 -2.63
C GLY A 81 -4.12 20.01 -2.95
N GLU A 82 -3.73 20.43 -4.14
CA GLU A 82 -2.37 20.23 -4.69
C GLU A 82 -1.28 21.08 -4.00
N GLU A 83 -1.64 22.09 -3.22
CA GLU A 83 -0.69 22.99 -2.57
C GLU A 83 -0.02 22.41 -1.31
N HIS A 84 -0.36 21.18 -0.92
CA HIS A 84 0.12 20.58 0.31
C HIS A 84 1.20 19.53 0.04
N ASP A 85 2.27 19.59 0.84
CA ASP A 85 3.17 18.44 1.00
C ASP A 85 2.42 17.35 1.77
N TYR A 86 1.96 16.33 1.08
CA TYR A 86 1.19 15.22 1.66
C TYR A 86 1.91 14.53 2.81
N ARG A 87 3.23 14.34 2.73
CA ARG A 87 4.01 13.77 3.83
C ARG A 87 3.97 14.65 5.08
N GLN A 88 4.15 15.94 4.90
CA GLN A 88 4.10 16.89 6.01
C GLN A 88 2.69 16.99 6.60
N TYR A 89 1.66 16.97 5.75
CA TYR A 89 0.27 16.96 6.21
C TYR A 89 -0.02 15.74 7.07
N VAL A 90 0.33 14.53 6.60
CA VAL A 90 0.12 13.27 7.32
C VAL A 90 0.94 13.22 8.61
N ALA A 91 2.18 13.68 8.60
CA ALA A 91 3.00 13.77 9.81
C ALA A 91 2.38 14.69 10.87
N THR A 92 1.82 15.85 10.45
CA THR A 92 1.09 16.75 11.32
C THR A 92 -0.21 16.13 11.83
N PHE A 93 -0.94 15.43 10.97
CA PHE A 93 -2.14 14.68 11.34
C PHE A 93 -1.84 13.64 12.43
N MET A 94 -0.80 12.82 12.24
CA MET A 94 -0.36 11.85 13.26
C MET A 94 0.02 12.51 14.58
N GLN A 95 0.71 13.65 14.52
CA GLN A 95 1.12 14.37 15.72
C GLN A 95 -0.08 14.98 16.47
N THR A 96 -1.02 15.56 15.74
CA THR A 96 -2.19 16.24 16.32
C THR A 96 -3.16 15.24 16.96
N ASN A 97 -3.29 14.06 16.38
CA ASN A 97 -4.18 12.99 16.88
C ASN A 97 -3.45 11.98 17.77
N GLU A 98 -2.21 12.27 18.16
CA GLU A 98 -1.37 11.44 19.04
C GLU A 98 -1.22 9.98 18.55
N ILE A 99 -1.31 9.76 17.21
CA ILE A 99 -1.18 8.43 16.59
C ILE A 99 0.22 7.89 16.85
N GLY A 100 0.29 6.66 17.33
CA GLY A 100 1.50 5.93 17.65
C GLY A 100 1.49 5.31 19.03
N TYR A 101 2.05 4.13 19.18
CA TYR A 101 2.07 3.37 20.42
C TYR A 101 3.16 3.86 21.38
N GLY A 102 2.80 4.01 22.64
CA GLY A 102 3.74 4.31 23.73
C GLY A 102 4.37 5.71 23.66
N ASP A 103 5.39 5.93 24.49
CA ASP A 103 6.06 7.24 24.62
C ASP A 103 6.86 7.64 23.37
N THR A 104 7.32 6.65 22.60
CA THR A 104 8.06 6.85 21.33
C THR A 104 7.14 7.05 20.14
N HIS A 105 5.82 6.86 20.33
CA HIS A 105 4.81 6.95 19.28
C HIS A 105 5.12 6.07 18.05
N GLU A 106 5.41 4.80 18.30
CA GLU A 106 5.67 3.83 17.23
C GLU A 106 4.43 3.61 16.37
N GLY A 107 4.51 3.94 15.09
CA GLY A 107 3.34 3.82 14.24
C GLY A 107 3.55 4.22 12.79
N MET A 108 2.51 3.95 11.98
CA MET A 108 2.44 4.28 10.57
C MET A 108 1.05 4.80 10.22
N CYS A 109 0.99 5.82 9.39
CA CYS A 109 -0.25 6.23 8.74
C CYS A 109 -0.20 5.92 7.25
N ILE A 110 -1.21 5.22 6.75
CA ILE A 110 -1.50 5.02 5.33
C ILE A 110 -2.55 6.06 4.96
N PHE A 111 -2.18 7.00 4.11
CA PHE A 111 -3.08 8.07 3.68
C PHE A 111 -3.36 7.96 2.19
N HIS A 112 -4.61 7.69 1.83
CA HIS A 112 -5.05 7.53 0.44
C HIS A 112 -6.07 8.61 0.06
N GLN A 113 -5.82 9.25 -1.06
CA GLN A 113 -6.70 10.23 -1.70
C GLN A 113 -7.07 9.75 -3.10
N PRO A 114 -8.24 9.11 -3.26
CA PRO A 114 -8.64 8.51 -4.53
C PRO A 114 -8.75 9.53 -5.67
N ASP A 115 -9.31 10.72 -5.40
CA ASP A 115 -9.49 11.78 -6.41
C ASP A 115 -8.15 12.34 -6.91
N ALA A 116 -7.20 12.54 -6.01
CA ALA A 116 -5.85 12.97 -6.32
C ALA A 116 -4.96 11.82 -6.86
N ARG A 117 -5.47 10.59 -6.86
CA ARG A 117 -4.70 9.36 -7.19
C ARG A 117 -3.39 9.28 -6.42
N ASN A 118 -3.42 9.72 -5.18
CA ASN A 118 -2.26 9.77 -4.32
C ASN A 118 -2.41 8.81 -3.14
N ILE A 119 -1.35 8.06 -2.87
CA ILE A 119 -1.19 7.27 -1.65
C ILE A 119 0.17 7.55 -1.04
N THR A 120 0.18 7.82 0.26
CA THR A 120 1.37 8.16 1.02
C THR A 120 1.41 7.33 2.29
N ILE A 121 2.59 6.88 2.67
CA ILE A 121 2.83 6.26 3.98
C ILE A 121 3.81 7.12 4.77
N VAL A 122 3.53 7.31 6.05
CA VAL A 122 4.39 8.05 6.97
C VAL A 122 4.59 7.20 8.21
N PHE A 123 5.84 6.98 8.55
CA PHE A 123 6.27 6.28 9.74
C PHE A 123 6.59 7.28 10.86
N ARG A 124 6.40 6.87 12.10
CA ARG A 124 6.73 7.62 13.31
C ARG A 124 7.35 6.68 14.34
N GLY A 125 8.18 7.23 15.24
CA GLY A 125 8.88 6.46 16.25
C GLY A 125 10.29 6.03 15.82
N GLU A 126 10.93 5.19 16.62
CA GLU A 126 12.31 4.72 16.38
C GLU A 126 12.41 3.78 15.18
N THR A 127 11.34 3.03 14.91
CA THR A 127 11.25 2.09 13.76
C THR A 127 11.24 2.79 12.40
N GLN A 128 11.02 4.11 12.36
CA GLN A 128 11.08 4.89 11.12
C GLN A 128 12.42 4.72 10.38
N ASP A 129 13.53 4.60 11.12
CA ASP A 129 14.86 4.45 10.54
C ASP A 129 15.09 3.06 9.92
N ASP A 130 14.33 2.05 10.35
CA ASP A 130 14.41 0.70 9.82
C ASP A 130 13.64 0.54 8.50
N PHE A 131 12.56 1.32 8.31
CA PHE A 131 11.80 1.40 7.07
C PHE A 131 12.39 2.47 6.12
N THR A 132 13.53 2.16 5.54
CA THR A 132 14.24 3.06 4.61
C THR A 132 13.37 3.47 3.42
N GLU A 133 13.73 4.58 2.74
CA GLU A 133 12.98 5.08 1.59
C GLU A 133 12.78 4.01 0.49
N SER A 134 13.80 3.19 0.20
CA SER A 134 13.70 2.10 -0.77
C SER A 134 12.71 1.01 -0.36
N ILE A 135 12.55 0.76 0.94
CA ILE A 135 11.56 -0.17 1.48
C ILE A 135 10.16 0.42 1.33
N GLN A 136 10.01 1.70 1.69
CA GLN A 136 8.73 2.41 1.55
C GLN A 136 8.26 2.49 0.09
N GLU A 137 9.18 2.74 -0.84
CA GLU A 137 8.89 2.74 -2.29
C GLU A 137 8.42 1.38 -2.76
N GLU A 138 9.10 0.29 -2.37
CA GLU A 138 8.71 -1.09 -2.72
C GLU A 138 7.30 -1.43 -2.21
N MET A 139 7.00 -1.07 -0.95
CA MET A 139 5.66 -1.25 -0.36
C MET A 139 4.59 -0.48 -1.15
N LEU A 140 4.87 0.80 -1.43
CA LEU A 140 3.94 1.67 -2.15
C LEU A 140 3.72 1.23 -3.60
N ASP A 141 4.74 0.75 -4.28
CA ASP A 141 4.62 0.35 -5.68
C ASP A 141 3.69 -0.86 -5.85
N LYS A 142 3.75 -1.84 -4.95
CA LYS A 142 2.81 -2.97 -4.92
C LYS A 142 1.38 -2.51 -4.68
N CYS A 143 1.20 -1.61 -3.70
CA CYS A 143 -0.11 -1.04 -3.44
C CYS A 143 -0.65 -0.27 -4.65
N LYS A 144 0.16 0.61 -5.26
CA LYS A 144 -0.21 1.40 -6.45
C LYS A 144 -0.59 0.51 -7.64
N GLU A 145 0.05 -0.63 -7.82
CA GLU A 145 -0.33 -1.58 -8.88
C GLU A 145 -1.73 -2.13 -8.68
N ARG A 146 -2.10 -2.47 -7.43
CA ARG A 146 -3.45 -2.93 -7.10
C ARG A 146 -4.49 -1.81 -7.21
N LEU A 147 -4.16 -0.61 -6.76
CA LEU A 147 -5.03 0.57 -6.94
C LEU A 147 -5.31 0.85 -8.41
N LYS A 148 -4.32 0.71 -9.30
CA LYS A 148 -4.49 0.82 -10.76
C LYS A 148 -5.37 -0.29 -11.35
N ALA A 149 -5.43 -1.44 -10.70
CA ALA A 149 -6.29 -2.56 -11.08
C ALA A 149 -7.69 -2.49 -10.46
N ASP A 150 -8.05 -1.36 -9.84
CA ASP A 150 -9.32 -1.13 -9.15
C ASP A 150 -9.54 -2.10 -7.96
N ASP A 151 -8.44 -2.42 -7.26
CA ASP A 151 -8.41 -3.28 -6.08
C ASP A 151 -7.81 -2.51 -4.87
N PRO A 152 -8.53 -1.52 -4.30
CA PRO A 152 -8.02 -0.74 -3.17
C PRO A 152 -7.83 -1.59 -1.91
N PHE A 153 -8.77 -2.47 -1.61
CA PHE A 153 -8.68 -3.35 -0.46
C PHE A 153 -7.42 -4.23 -0.50
N GLY A 154 -7.19 -4.94 -1.61
CA GLY A 154 -5.97 -5.72 -1.79
C GLY A 154 -4.70 -4.86 -1.77
N GLY A 155 -4.80 -3.59 -2.17
CA GLY A 155 -3.71 -2.62 -2.05
C GLY A 155 -3.34 -2.35 -0.59
N TYR A 156 -4.32 -2.07 0.26
CA TYR A 156 -4.10 -1.85 1.70
C TYR A 156 -3.59 -3.10 2.40
N GLN A 157 -4.20 -4.26 2.12
CA GLN A 157 -3.71 -5.53 2.66
C GLN A 157 -2.26 -5.82 2.27
N SER A 158 -1.82 -5.42 1.07
CA SER A 158 -0.42 -5.59 0.67
C SER A 158 0.52 -4.74 1.53
N LEU A 159 0.15 -3.49 1.84
CA LEU A 159 0.93 -2.62 2.73
C LEU A 159 1.00 -3.16 4.16
N ILE A 160 -0.15 -3.58 4.71
CA ILE A 160 -0.26 -4.14 6.06
C ILE A 160 0.59 -5.41 6.19
N ARG A 161 0.52 -6.30 5.22
CA ARG A 161 1.32 -7.54 5.18
C ARG A 161 2.81 -7.26 5.10
N ASP A 162 3.22 -6.30 4.28
CA ASP A 162 4.62 -5.93 4.13
C ASP A 162 5.14 -5.28 5.41
N LEU A 163 4.31 -4.44 6.07
CA LEU A 163 4.60 -3.89 7.39
C LEU A 163 4.79 -5.01 8.44
N LYS A 164 3.84 -5.96 8.55
CA LYS A 164 3.95 -7.10 9.49
C LYS A 164 5.24 -7.88 9.29
N ARG A 165 5.67 -8.13 8.05
CA ARG A 165 6.96 -8.77 7.74
C ARG A 165 8.14 -7.94 8.24
N GLY A 166 8.10 -6.63 8.03
CA GLY A 166 9.12 -5.70 8.52
C GLY A 166 9.22 -5.72 10.04
N LEU A 167 8.09 -5.56 10.74
CA LEU A 167 8.00 -5.56 12.20
C LEU A 167 8.46 -6.90 12.81
N SER A 168 8.09 -8.03 12.19
CA SER A 168 8.59 -9.35 12.59
C SER A 168 10.12 -9.45 12.49
N ARG A 169 10.73 -8.87 11.47
CA ARG A 169 12.20 -8.83 11.35
C ARG A 169 12.85 -7.97 12.43
N ILE A 170 12.26 -6.79 12.71
CA ILE A 170 12.73 -5.90 13.77
C ILE A 170 12.66 -6.61 15.13
N SER A 171 11.55 -7.28 15.43
CA SER A 171 11.38 -8.02 16.69
C SER A 171 12.40 -9.15 16.87
N GLU A 172 12.91 -9.71 15.78
CA GLU A 172 14.01 -10.68 15.77
C GLU A 172 15.41 -10.02 15.86
N GLY A 173 15.50 -8.70 15.94
CA GLY A 173 16.75 -7.92 15.95
C GLY A 173 17.46 -7.92 14.60
N LYS A 174 16.73 -8.14 13.50
CA LYS A 174 17.26 -8.17 12.15
C LYS A 174 16.90 -6.88 11.39
N LYS A 175 17.83 -6.42 10.55
CA LYS A 175 17.53 -5.30 9.64
C LYS A 175 16.59 -5.75 8.51
N ILE A 176 15.70 -4.84 8.12
CA ILE A 176 14.82 -5.04 6.97
C ILE A 176 15.61 -4.76 5.69
N ARG A 177 15.39 -5.58 4.67
CA ARG A 177 15.90 -5.36 3.31
C ARG A 177 14.71 -5.39 2.33
N PRO A 178 14.76 -4.69 1.19
CA PRO A 178 13.66 -4.69 0.22
C PRO A 178 13.18 -6.10 -0.18
N MET A 179 14.11 -7.05 -0.35
CA MET A 179 13.77 -8.44 -0.67
C MET A 179 13.11 -9.24 0.47
N ASP A 180 13.15 -8.75 1.71
CA ASP A 180 12.48 -9.42 2.85
C ASP A 180 10.97 -9.11 2.86
N ILE A 181 10.58 -8.02 2.20
CA ILE A 181 9.19 -7.57 2.04
C ILE A 181 8.57 -8.17 0.78
N ASP A 182 9.41 -8.53 -0.21
CA ASP A 182 8.96 -9.13 -1.45
C ASP A 182 8.30 -10.51 -1.19
N ASP A 183 7.07 -10.68 -1.67
CA ASP A 183 6.31 -11.93 -1.59
C ASP A 183 6.70 -12.94 -2.70
N GLY A 184 7.85 -12.74 -3.33
CA GLY A 184 8.35 -13.55 -4.44
C GLY A 184 7.81 -13.13 -5.81
N THR A 185 6.99 -12.07 -5.88
CA THR A 185 6.46 -11.57 -7.15
C THR A 185 7.56 -11.00 -8.04
N VAL A 186 8.56 -10.33 -7.46
CA VAL A 186 9.73 -9.81 -8.20
C VAL A 186 10.56 -10.96 -8.77
N ALA A 187 10.80 -12.00 -7.97
CA ALA A 187 11.51 -13.20 -8.45
C ALA A 187 10.73 -13.89 -9.58
N SER A 188 9.40 -14.01 -9.44
CA SER A 188 8.55 -14.62 -10.48
C SER A 188 8.51 -13.77 -11.76
N ARG A 189 8.46 -12.43 -11.64
CA ARG A 189 8.54 -11.50 -12.77
C ARG A 189 9.90 -11.60 -13.47
N PHE A 190 10.99 -11.57 -12.70
CA PHE A 190 12.34 -11.74 -13.25
C PHE A 190 12.50 -13.05 -14.02
N PHE A 191 11.97 -14.16 -13.47
CA PHE A 191 11.99 -15.44 -14.17
C PHE A 191 11.08 -15.44 -15.40
N THR A 192 9.94 -14.79 -15.35
CA THR A 192 9.01 -14.66 -16.49
C THR A 192 9.64 -13.81 -17.59
N ASP A 193 10.25 -12.67 -17.26
CA ASP A 193 10.93 -11.79 -18.21
C ASP A 193 12.14 -12.47 -18.82
N LEU A 194 12.93 -13.19 -18.02
CA LEU A 194 14.08 -13.97 -18.49
C LEU A 194 13.63 -15.08 -19.45
N LEU A 195 12.53 -15.79 -19.12
CA LEU A 195 11.98 -16.85 -19.93
C LEU A 195 11.44 -16.30 -21.26
N MET A 196 10.74 -15.16 -21.22
CA MET A 196 10.28 -14.46 -22.43
C MET A 196 11.46 -14.02 -23.31
N ALA A 197 12.54 -13.49 -22.73
CA ALA A 197 13.74 -13.14 -23.45
C ALA A 197 14.39 -14.35 -24.12
N PHE A 198 14.44 -15.50 -23.43
CA PHE A 198 14.90 -16.77 -24.00
C PHE A 198 14.04 -17.24 -25.16
N VAL A 199 12.71 -17.17 -25.05
CA VAL A 199 11.79 -17.56 -26.12
C VAL A 199 11.96 -16.67 -27.35
N ILE A 200 12.09 -15.35 -27.17
CA ILE A 200 12.31 -14.39 -28.25
C ILE A 200 13.63 -14.66 -28.98
N MET A 201 14.71 -15.06 -28.26
CA MET A 201 15.99 -15.41 -28.87
C MET A 201 16.01 -16.81 -29.50
N ALA A 202 15.35 -17.79 -28.89
CA ALA A 202 15.39 -19.18 -29.32
C ALA A 202 14.66 -19.41 -30.65
N ILE A 203 13.54 -18.73 -30.89
CA ILE A 203 12.73 -18.91 -32.11
C ILE A 203 13.48 -18.53 -33.38
N PRO A 204 14.11 -17.33 -33.50
CA PRO A 204 14.87 -16.96 -34.69
C PRO A 204 16.10 -17.87 -34.94
N THR A 205 16.80 -18.25 -33.85
CA THR A 205 17.98 -19.11 -33.97
C THR A 205 17.60 -20.52 -34.40
N ALA A 206 16.52 -21.09 -33.88
CA ALA A 206 16.00 -22.38 -34.30
C ALA A 206 15.56 -22.38 -35.78
N LEU A 207 14.86 -21.33 -36.21
CA LEU A 207 14.44 -21.15 -37.61
C LEU A 207 15.63 -21.02 -38.54
N MET A 208 16.64 -20.27 -38.17
CA MET A 208 17.86 -20.05 -38.95
C MET A 208 18.64 -21.36 -39.09
N THR A 209 18.77 -22.13 -38.01
CA THR A 209 19.45 -23.43 -37.99
C THR A 209 18.69 -24.44 -38.84
N TRP A 210 17.37 -24.49 -38.70
CA TRP A 210 16.53 -25.39 -39.51
C TRP A 210 16.60 -25.05 -41.01
N TYR A 211 16.62 -23.74 -41.37
CA TYR A 211 16.78 -23.31 -42.76
C TYR A 211 18.14 -23.72 -43.34
N GLN A 212 19.23 -23.57 -42.57
CA GLN A 212 20.57 -23.98 -43.01
C GLN A 212 20.68 -25.50 -43.20
N VAL A 213 20.11 -26.28 -42.27
CA VAL A 213 20.09 -27.77 -42.39
C VAL A 213 19.29 -28.20 -43.61
N ARG A 214 18.18 -27.55 -43.91
CA ARG A 214 17.39 -27.84 -45.11
C ARG A 214 18.15 -27.53 -46.40
N LYS A 215 18.88 -26.38 -46.43
CA LYS A 215 19.67 -25.99 -47.59
C LYS A 215 20.86 -26.92 -47.81
N MET A 216 21.48 -27.46 -46.79
CA MET A 216 22.53 -28.45 -46.91
C MET A 216 22.04 -29.79 -47.45
N LYS A 217 20.88 -30.28 -47.02
CA LYS A 217 20.27 -31.52 -47.50
C LYS A 217 19.96 -31.46 -49.02
N THR A 218 19.46 -30.31 -49.51
CA THR A 218 19.19 -30.12 -50.94
C THR A 218 20.47 -30.09 -51.78
N ARG A 219 21.57 -29.54 -51.28
CA ARG A 219 22.88 -29.53 -52.01
C ARG A 219 23.50 -30.91 -52.12
N VAL A 220 23.40 -31.76 -51.06
CA VAL A 220 23.92 -33.13 -51.08
C VAL A 220 23.13 -33.99 -52.06
N GLN A 221 21.81 -33.81 -52.18
CA GLN A 221 20.99 -34.53 -53.18
C GLN A 221 21.37 -34.16 -54.65
N GLN A 222 21.63 -32.85 -54.90
CA GLN A 222 22.07 -32.43 -56.25
C GLN A 222 23.44 -32.98 -56.62
N SER A 223 24.41 -32.98 -55.71
CA SER A 223 25.75 -33.54 -55.97
C SER A 223 25.73 -35.04 -56.27
N ASN A 224 24.79 -35.82 -55.73
CA ASN A 224 24.63 -37.24 -56.03
C ASN A 224 23.92 -37.50 -57.34
N ALA A 225 23.12 -36.56 -57.87
CA ALA A 225 22.42 -36.71 -59.14
C ALA A 225 23.31 -36.44 -60.34
N ASP A 226 24.41 -35.67 -60.18
CA ASP A 226 25.35 -35.33 -61.23
C ASP A 226 26.48 -36.39 -61.41
N GLN A 227 26.44 -37.51 -60.66
CA GLN A 227 27.42 -38.61 -60.72
C GLN A 227 26.95 -39.86 -61.48
N TYR A 228 25.79 -39.81 -62.20
CA TYR A 228 25.29 -40.94 -63.01
C TYR A 228 25.15 -40.53 -64.46
#